data_dd735ab48202698c333d11c876b9f1bf
#
_entry.id   dd735ab48202698c333d11c876b9f1bf
#
_cell.length_a   1.000
_cell.length_b   1.000
_cell.length_c   1.000
_cell.angle_alpha   90.00
_cell.angle_beta   90.00
_cell.angle_gamma   90.00
#
_symmetry.space_group_name_H-M   'P 1'
#
loop_
_entity.id
_entity.type
_entity.pdbx_description
1 polymer ?
#
loop_
_entity_poly.entity_id
_entity_poly.type
_entity_poly.pdbx_seq_one_letter_code
_entity_poly.pdbx_strand_id
1 'polypeptide(L)'
;MSRTDVVRAVEASGVVAVIRLKDAGKLRSVVDALIEGGVTAMEVTMTVPGAVGLIEQLSKDLPGGFQLGAGTVLDPETARQVILAGASYLVSPILDLRTI
;
A
#
# COMPACT_ATOMS: atom_id res chain seq x y z
N MET A 1 -5.52 -9.01 10.71
CA MET A 1 -4.24 -9.73 10.51
C MET A 1 -3.18 -9.24 11.46
N SER A 2 -2.39 -10.13 12.02
CA SER A 2 -1.24 -9.76 12.81
C SER A 2 -0.09 -9.27 11.92
N ARG A 3 0.89 -8.62 12.54
CA ARG A 3 2.12 -8.23 11.83
C ARG A 3 2.80 -9.43 11.15
N THR A 4 2.87 -10.56 11.84
CA THR A 4 3.46 -11.78 11.28
C THR A 4 2.67 -12.29 10.09
N ASP A 5 1.35 -12.22 10.11
CA ASP A 5 0.50 -12.64 8.99
C ASP A 5 0.74 -11.77 7.76
N VAL A 6 0.87 -10.45 7.93
CA VAL A 6 1.16 -9.53 6.83
C VAL A 6 2.52 -9.85 6.21
N VAL A 7 3.56 -10.01 7.03
CA VAL A 7 4.92 -10.34 6.56
C VAL A 7 4.89 -11.64 5.77
N ARG A 8 4.25 -12.68 6.28
CA ARG A 8 4.16 -13.97 5.59
C ARG A 8 3.40 -13.87 4.27
N ALA A 9 2.32 -13.08 4.23
CA ALA A 9 1.55 -12.89 3.01
C ALA A 9 2.39 -12.17 1.93
N VAL A 10 3.16 -11.16 2.32
CA VAL A 10 4.05 -10.44 1.39
C VAL A 10 5.17 -11.38 0.89
N GLU A 11 5.79 -12.15 1.79
CA GLU A 11 6.81 -13.12 1.40
C GLU A 11 6.26 -14.18 0.45
N ALA A 12 5.07 -14.71 0.74
CA ALA A 12 4.44 -15.74 -0.09
C ALA A 12 4.08 -15.23 -1.49
N SER A 13 3.75 -13.95 -1.63
CA SER A 13 3.44 -13.35 -2.92
C SER A 13 4.68 -13.30 -3.84
N GLY A 14 5.87 -13.13 -3.25
CA GLY A 14 7.13 -13.03 -3.98
C GLY A 14 7.33 -11.74 -4.76
N VAL A 15 6.30 -10.91 -4.88
CA VAL A 15 6.32 -9.66 -5.66
C VAL A 15 5.49 -8.61 -4.94
N VAL A 16 6.01 -7.39 -4.85
CA VAL A 16 5.26 -6.22 -4.41
C VAL A 16 5.26 -5.20 -5.54
N ALA A 17 4.08 -4.84 -6.02
CA ALA A 17 3.96 -3.80 -7.05
C ALA A 17 4.03 -2.43 -6.38
N VAL A 18 4.95 -1.58 -6.84
CA VAL A 18 5.08 -0.20 -6.36
C VAL A 18 4.38 0.73 -7.34
N ILE A 19 3.37 1.44 -6.88
CA ILE A 19 2.54 2.29 -7.74
C ILE A 19 2.93 3.75 -7.56
N ARG A 20 3.41 4.36 -8.65
CA ARG A 20 3.81 5.76 -8.74
C ARG A 20 3.20 6.39 -9.98
N LEU A 21 1.91 6.67 -9.92
CA LEU A 21 1.18 7.25 -11.05
C LEU A 21 1.03 8.76 -10.86
N LYS A 22 1.17 9.51 -11.96
CA LYS A 22 0.85 10.94 -11.99
C LYS A 22 -0.65 11.18 -12.10
N ASP A 23 -1.34 10.27 -12.78
CA ASP A 23 -2.78 10.33 -13.01
C ASP A 23 -3.48 9.32 -12.10
N ALA A 24 -4.04 9.82 -11.00
CA ALA A 24 -4.77 9.00 -10.04
C ALA A 24 -5.99 8.31 -10.66
N GLY A 25 -6.55 8.86 -11.74
CA GLY A 25 -7.70 8.25 -12.42
C GLY A 25 -7.39 6.90 -13.07
N LYS A 26 -6.11 6.61 -13.32
CA LYS A 26 -5.70 5.33 -13.90
C LYS A 26 -5.39 4.26 -12.85
N LEU A 27 -5.37 4.62 -11.58
CA LEU A 27 -4.94 3.72 -10.51
C LEU A 27 -5.81 2.46 -10.46
N ARG A 28 -7.12 2.60 -10.55
CA ARG A 28 -8.03 1.45 -10.47
C ARG A 28 -7.79 0.45 -11.59
N SER A 29 -7.58 0.93 -12.82
CA SER A 29 -7.29 0.05 -13.96
C SER A 29 -5.99 -0.71 -13.76
N VAL A 30 -4.97 -0.06 -13.22
CA VAL A 30 -3.67 -0.70 -12.94
C VAL A 30 -3.83 -1.75 -11.85
N VAL A 31 -4.54 -1.43 -10.78
CA VAL A 31 -4.81 -2.36 -9.68
C VAL A 31 -5.56 -3.60 -10.18
N ASP A 32 -6.60 -3.40 -10.96
CA ASP A 32 -7.39 -4.51 -11.51
C ASP A 32 -6.54 -5.43 -12.40
N ALA A 33 -5.67 -4.85 -13.23
CA ALA A 33 -4.77 -5.61 -14.09
C ALA A 33 -3.75 -6.42 -13.25
N LEU A 34 -3.22 -5.84 -12.18
CA LEU A 34 -2.29 -6.53 -11.27
C LEU A 34 -2.96 -7.71 -10.57
N ILE A 35 -4.18 -7.52 -10.09
CA ILE A 35 -4.97 -8.58 -9.45
C ILE A 35 -5.23 -9.71 -10.44
N GLU A 36 -5.64 -9.39 -11.64
CA GLU A 36 -5.89 -10.36 -12.71
C GLU A 36 -4.63 -11.15 -13.04
N GLY A 37 -3.47 -10.50 -13.00
CA GLY A 37 -2.17 -11.14 -13.23
C GLY A 37 -1.64 -11.95 -12.05
N GLY A 38 -2.34 -11.99 -10.93
CA GLY A 38 -1.95 -12.79 -9.76
C GLY A 38 -1.13 -12.06 -8.70
N VAL A 39 -0.97 -10.74 -8.80
CA VAL A 39 -0.29 -9.94 -7.79
C VAL A 39 -1.20 -9.75 -6.59
N THR A 40 -0.71 -10.05 -5.39
CA THR A 40 -1.48 -10.00 -4.14
C THR A 40 -0.94 -9.01 -3.12
N ALA A 41 0.12 -8.29 -3.46
CA ALA A 41 0.71 -7.25 -2.61
C ALA A 41 1.10 -6.05 -3.46
N MET A 42 0.70 -4.87 -3.02
CA MET A 42 1.07 -3.63 -3.69
C MET A 42 1.15 -2.49 -2.69
N GLU A 43 1.83 -1.42 -3.08
CA GLU A 43 1.88 -0.20 -2.30
C GLU A 43 1.64 1.03 -3.17
N VAL A 44 0.89 1.98 -2.63
CA VAL A 44 0.70 3.29 -3.24
C VAL A 44 1.70 4.24 -2.56
N THR A 45 2.57 4.89 -3.34
CA THR A 45 3.55 5.80 -2.75
C THR A 45 2.93 7.16 -2.46
N MET A 46 3.46 7.82 -1.44
CA MET A 46 2.96 9.16 -1.04
C MET A 46 3.26 10.24 -2.09
N THR A 47 4.02 9.91 -3.13
CA THR A 47 4.24 10.79 -4.27
C THR A 47 3.04 10.86 -5.22
N VAL A 48 2.09 9.93 -5.12
CA VAL A 48 0.86 9.94 -5.92
C VAL A 48 -0.09 11.00 -5.36
N PRO A 49 -0.62 11.91 -6.19
CA PRO A 49 -1.59 12.90 -5.71
C PRO A 49 -2.81 12.23 -5.09
N GLY A 50 -3.17 12.66 -3.87
CA GLY A 50 -4.32 12.11 -3.15
C GLY A 50 -4.11 10.68 -2.65
N ALA A 51 -2.87 10.25 -2.43
CA ALA A 51 -2.51 8.87 -2.08
C ALA A 51 -3.29 8.32 -0.88
N VAL A 52 -3.46 9.10 0.18
CA VAL A 52 -4.17 8.65 1.38
C VAL A 52 -5.63 8.30 1.06
N GLY A 53 -6.31 9.16 0.33
CA GLY A 53 -7.70 8.91 -0.10
C GLY A 53 -7.82 7.70 -1.03
N LEU A 54 -6.84 7.49 -1.90
CA LEU A 54 -6.79 6.33 -2.80
C LEU A 54 -6.60 5.03 -2.01
N ILE A 55 -5.73 5.02 -1.01
CA ILE A 55 -5.55 3.87 -0.12
C ILE A 55 -6.86 3.56 0.60
N GLU A 56 -7.55 4.58 1.10
CA GLU A 56 -8.83 4.38 1.77
C GLU A 56 -9.86 3.73 0.84
N GLN A 57 -9.99 4.22 -0.38
CA GLN A 57 -10.91 3.65 -1.36
C GLN A 57 -10.54 2.22 -1.72
N LEU A 58 -9.28 1.97 -2.04
CA LEU A 58 -8.80 0.64 -2.42
C LEU A 58 -8.97 -0.38 -1.28
N SER A 59 -8.72 0.02 -0.04
CA SER A 59 -8.79 -0.89 1.11
C SER A 59 -10.19 -1.50 1.30
N LYS A 60 -11.22 -0.82 0.82
CA LYS A 60 -12.61 -1.29 0.91
C LYS A 60 -12.99 -2.30 -0.18
N ASP A 61 -12.28 -2.29 -1.29
CA ASP A 61 -12.68 -3.03 -2.51
C ASP A 61 -11.76 -4.19 -2.85
N LEU A 62 -10.63 -4.36 -2.16
CA LEU A 62 -9.66 -5.40 -2.48
C LEU A 62 -10.09 -6.76 -1.95
N PRO A 63 -9.72 -7.85 -2.66
CA PRO A 63 -10.00 -9.20 -2.21
C PRO A 63 -9.39 -9.50 -0.84
N GLY A 64 -10.00 -10.42 -0.11
CA GLY A 64 -9.45 -10.92 1.15
C GLY A 64 -8.05 -11.51 0.93
N GLY A 65 -7.14 -11.25 1.88
CA GLY A 65 -5.74 -11.70 1.78
C GLY A 65 -4.84 -10.79 0.97
N PHE A 66 -5.38 -9.82 0.24
CA PHE A 66 -4.59 -8.85 -0.50
C PHE A 66 -3.91 -7.86 0.47
N GLN A 67 -2.63 -7.59 0.24
CA GLN A 67 -1.86 -6.67 1.08
C GLN A 67 -1.68 -5.33 0.37
N LEU A 68 -2.30 -4.29 0.92
CA LEU A 68 -2.18 -2.92 0.44
C LEU A 68 -1.30 -2.13 1.41
N GLY A 69 -0.19 -1.60 0.91
CA GLY A 69 0.73 -0.80 1.68
C GLY A 69 0.81 0.65 1.23
N ALA A 70 1.49 1.46 2.02
CA ALA A 70 1.84 2.83 1.71
C ALA A 70 3.36 2.96 1.61
N GLY A 71 3.85 3.49 0.49
CA GLY A 71 5.28 3.70 0.26
C GLY A 71 5.69 5.15 0.43
N THR A 72 6.99 5.38 0.64
CA THR A 72 7.58 6.71 0.80
C THR A 72 6.98 7.46 2.00
N VAL A 73 6.77 6.74 3.09
CA VAL A 73 6.30 7.31 4.35
C VAL A 73 7.52 7.86 5.11
N LEU A 74 7.55 9.17 5.34
CA LEU A 74 8.72 9.88 5.85
C LEU A 74 8.56 10.42 7.28
N ASP A 75 7.36 10.38 7.83
CA ASP A 75 7.05 10.98 9.13
C ASP A 75 5.93 10.21 9.85
N PRO A 76 5.85 10.34 11.19
CA PRO A 76 4.83 9.63 11.96
C PRO A 76 3.40 10.11 11.68
N GLU A 77 3.23 11.37 11.31
CA GLU A 77 1.90 11.93 11.01
C GLU A 77 1.31 11.26 9.76
N THR A 78 2.11 11.14 8.71
CA THR A 78 1.71 10.42 7.50
C THR A 78 1.48 8.94 7.80
N ALA A 79 2.34 8.31 8.61
CA ALA A 79 2.18 6.92 9.01
C ALA A 79 0.80 6.69 9.65
N ARG A 80 0.41 7.55 10.58
CA ARG A 80 -0.92 7.47 11.21
C ARG A 80 -2.05 7.59 10.17
N GLN A 81 -1.94 8.54 9.25
CA GLN A 81 -2.97 8.74 8.23
C GLN A 81 -3.18 7.50 7.36
N VAL A 82 -2.10 6.88 6.89
CA VAL A 82 -2.21 5.72 6.01
C VAL A 82 -2.66 4.46 6.76
N ILE A 83 -2.29 4.32 8.02
CA ILE A 83 -2.79 3.23 8.87
C ILE A 83 -4.31 3.36 9.02
N LEU A 84 -4.80 4.55 9.33
CA LEU A 84 -6.24 4.81 9.47
C LEU A 84 -6.97 4.63 8.14
N ALA A 85 -6.31 4.91 7.02
CA ALA A 85 -6.89 4.70 5.69
C ALA A 85 -6.99 3.22 5.31
N GLY A 86 -6.29 2.33 6.00
CA GLY A 86 -6.38 0.89 5.77
C GLY A 86 -5.12 0.22 5.26
N ALA A 87 -3.96 0.90 5.26
CA ALA A 87 -2.71 0.28 4.87
C ALA A 87 -2.32 -0.83 5.84
N SER A 88 -1.94 -2.00 5.29
CA SER A 88 -1.50 -3.16 6.08
C SER A 88 -0.04 -3.07 6.45
N TYR A 89 0.77 -2.36 5.68
CA TYR A 89 2.18 -2.16 5.91
C TYR A 89 2.64 -0.82 5.34
N LEU A 90 3.78 -0.34 5.82
CA LEU A 90 4.36 0.92 5.41
C LEU A 90 5.80 0.69 4.99
N VAL A 91 6.24 1.42 3.97
CA VAL A 91 7.62 1.40 3.49
C VAL A 91 8.19 2.82 3.55
N SER A 92 9.37 2.94 4.16
CA SER A 92 10.10 4.20 4.22
C SER A 92 11.45 4.06 3.55
N PRO A 93 11.91 5.08 2.79
CA PRO A 93 13.25 5.06 2.20
C PRO A 93 14.34 5.41 3.20
N ILE A 94 13.99 5.78 4.42
CA ILE A 94 14.91 6.18 5.48
C ILE A 94 14.61 5.43 6.77
N LEU A 95 15.61 5.38 7.65
CA LEU A 95 15.40 4.93 9.02
C LEU A 95 15.05 6.17 9.87
N ASP A 96 13.79 6.30 10.23
CA ASP A 96 13.30 7.35 11.10
C ASP A 96 12.68 6.72 12.34
N LEU A 97 13.35 6.85 13.48
CA LEU A 97 12.92 6.22 14.73
C LEU A 97 11.59 6.77 15.25
N ARG A 98 11.26 8.00 14.90
CA ARG A 98 9.98 8.59 15.27
C ARG A 98 8.82 7.96 14.50
N THR A 99 9.07 7.55 13.27
CA THR A 99 8.06 6.92 12.40
C THR A 99 7.82 5.46 12.79
N ILE A 100 8.88 4.75 13.16
CA ILE A 100 8.80 3.36 13.59
C ILE A 100 8.10 3.25 14.94
#